data_e7aa250c7108d495b4b945b1fd8db965
#
_entry.id   e7aa250c7108d495b4b945b1fd8db965
#
_cell.length_a   1.000
_cell.length_b   1.000
_cell.length_c   1.000
_cell.angle_alpha   90.00
_cell.angle_beta   90.00
_cell.angle_gamma   90.00
#
_symmetry.space_group_name_H-M   'P 1'
#
loop_
_entity.id
_entity.type
_entity.pdbx_description
1 polymer ?
#
loop_
_entity_poly.entity_id
_entity_poly.type
_entity_poly.pdbx_seq_one_letter_code
_entity_poly.pdbx_strand_id
1 'polypeptide(L)'
;MDTDVLTHVGHAAERLGDRWSLVVIAALLGGPMRYGELLDGVHGIAPNILSARLRKLQEDGILVSSPYSKRPRRFEYRLTAEGEALADALRLLADWSARTSEGGRSQAPSHEICGSPLEVGWWCSTCAERVATGENRPILA
;
A
#
# COMPACT_ATOMS: atom_id res chain seq x y z
N MET A 1 -7.83 11.56 -19.76
CA MET A 1 -7.81 10.38 -18.87
C MET A 1 -9.00 9.51 -19.25
N ASP A 2 -8.76 8.23 -19.48
CA ASP A 2 -9.77 7.31 -19.97
C ASP A 2 -10.85 7.07 -18.91
N THR A 3 -12.12 6.92 -19.33
CA THR A 3 -13.27 6.68 -18.42
C THR A 3 -13.04 5.45 -17.54
N ASP A 4 -12.37 4.44 -18.06
CA ASP A 4 -12.03 3.20 -17.31
C ASP A 4 -11.06 3.47 -16.15
N VAL A 5 -10.06 4.32 -16.34
CA VAL A 5 -9.11 4.69 -15.27
C VAL A 5 -9.84 5.40 -14.13
N LEU A 6 -10.74 6.33 -14.45
CA LEU A 6 -11.52 7.03 -13.43
C LEU A 6 -12.40 6.08 -12.62
N THR A 7 -13.03 5.12 -13.28
CA THR A 7 -13.86 4.12 -12.65
C THR A 7 -13.03 3.23 -11.72
N HIS A 8 -11.89 2.73 -12.17
CA HIS A 8 -11.01 1.88 -11.36
C HIS A 8 -10.38 2.62 -10.17
N VAL A 9 -9.98 3.88 -10.35
CA VAL A 9 -9.53 4.73 -9.24
C VAL A 9 -10.66 4.95 -8.22
N GLY A 10 -11.90 5.16 -8.69
CA GLY A 10 -13.07 5.26 -7.84
C GLY A 10 -13.29 4.00 -7.00
N HIS A 11 -13.30 2.83 -7.62
CA HIS A 11 -13.42 1.55 -6.92
C HIS A 11 -12.28 1.29 -5.94
N ALA A 12 -11.05 1.63 -6.30
CA ALA A 12 -9.91 1.52 -5.37
C ALA A 12 -10.10 2.44 -4.15
N ALA A 13 -10.54 3.67 -4.38
CA ALA A 13 -10.82 4.62 -3.31
C ALA A 13 -11.96 4.15 -2.39
N GLU A 14 -13.01 3.52 -2.92
CA GLU A 14 -14.10 2.93 -2.11
C GLU A 14 -13.61 1.77 -1.22
N ARG A 15 -12.76 0.90 -1.75
CA ARG A 15 -12.19 -0.24 -1.00
C ARG A 15 -11.19 0.20 0.05
N LEU A 16 -10.30 1.12 -0.29
CA LEU A 16 -9.25 1.63 0.59
C LEU A 16 -9.73 2.78 1.47
N GLY A 17 -10.72 3.49 1.05
CA GLY A 17 -11.72 4.40 1.62
C GLY A 17 -11.27 5.51 2.58
N ASP A 18 -10.16 5.37 3.27
CA ASP A 18 -9.72 6.36 4.24
C ASP A 18 -8.22 6.24 4.56
N ARG A 19 -7.70 7.28 5.19
CA ARG A 19 -6.27 7.35 5.56
C ARG A 19 -5.81 6.18 6.43
N TRP A 20 -6.68 5.69 7.30
CA TRP A 20 -6.29 4.65 8.26
C TRP A 20 -6.12 3.28 7.59
N SER A 21 -6.95 2.96 6.61
CA SER A 21 -6.79 1.75 5.80
C SER A 21 -5.44 1.74 5.08
N LEU A 22 -5.08 2.86 4.41
CA LEU A 22 -3.80 2.99 3.73
C LEU A 22 -2.61 2.84 4.68
N VAL A 23 -2.67 3.49 5.86
CA VAL A 23 -1.58 3.43 6.85
C VAL A 23 -1.46 2.05 7.48
N VAL A 24 -2.57 1.36 7.76
CA VAL A 24 -2.57 -0.03 8.27
C VAL A 24 -1.97 -1.00 7.24
N ILE A 25 -2.34 -0.87 5.96
CA ILE A 25 -1.74 -1.69 4.90
C ILE A 25 -0.24 -1.41 4.80
N ALA A 26 0.16 -0.14 4.81
CA ALA A 26 1.57 0.25 4.76
C ALA A 26 2.38 -0.33 5.92
N ALA A 27 1.83 -0.34 7.15
CA ALA A 27 2.49 -0.95 8.31
C ALA A 27 2.70 -2.45 8.10
N LEU A 28 1.71 -3.16 7.53
CA LEU A 28 1.76 -4.60 7.28
C LEU A 28 2.66 -5.00 6.09
N LEU A 29 3.10 -4.07 5.26
CA LEU A 29 4.10 -4.36 4.22
C LEU A 29 5.46 -4.77 4.79
N GLY A 30 5.76 -4.39 6.03
CA GLY A 30 6.95 -4.83 6.76
C GLY A 30 6.88 -6.26 7.29
N GLY A 31 5.73 -6.91 7.19
CA GLY A 31 5.47 -8.26 7.68
C GLY A 31 4.25 -8.34 8.60
N PRO A 32 3.93 -9.55 9.09
CA PRO A 32 2.82 -9.76 9.99
C PRO A 32 2.96 -8.98 11.30
N MET A 33 1.86 -8.42 11.78
CA MET A 33 1.83 -7.65 13.04
C MET A 33 0.64 -8.06 13.90
N ARG A 34 0.83 -7.97 15.22
CA ARG A 34 -0.23 -8.17 16.21
C ARG A 34 -1.02 -6.88 16.39
N TYR A 35 -2.22 -7.00 16.95
CA TYR A 35 -3.08 -5.83 17.20
C TYR A 35 -2.39 -4.72 18.00
N GLY A 36 -1.67 -5.08 19.08
CA GLY A 36 -0.93 -4.10 19.89
C GLY A 36 0.18 -3.41 19.11
N GLU A 37 0.93 -4.17 18.30
CA GLU A 37 1.99 -3.62 17.45
C GLU A 37 1.45 -2.65 16.40
N LEU A 38 0.29 -2.96 15.80
CA LEU A 38 -0.40 -2.05 14.89
C LEU A 38 -0.89 -0.78 15.61
N LEU A 39 -1.45 -0.93 16.81
CA LEU A 39 -1.93 0.20 17.60
C LEU A 39 -0.79 1.15 17.99
N ASP A 40 0.35 0.60 18.35
CA ASP A 40 1.54 1.38 18.72
C ASP A 40 2.25 1.99 17.49
N GLY A 41 2.31 1.24 16.39
CA GLY A 41 3.01 1.65 15.16
C GLY A 41 2.22 2.66 14.32
N VAL A 42 0.90 2.61 14.36
CA VAL A 42 0.02 3.54 13.61
C VAL A 42 -0.34 4.72 14.49
N HIS A 43 0.53 5.73 14.50
CA HIS A 43 0.37 6.87 15.39
C HIS A 43 -0.97 7.61 15.23
N GLY A 44 -1.65 7.79 16.36
CA GLY A 44 -2.89 8.55 16.43
C GLY A 44 -4.16 7.80 16.03
N ILE A 45 -4.07 6.50 15.73
CA ILE A 45 -5.26 5.68 15.50
C ILE A 45 -5.93 5.30 16.83
N ALA A 46 -7.25 5.48 16.91
CA ALA A 46 -8.00 5.02 18.08
C ALA A 46 -8.27 3.50 17.96
N PRO A 47 -8.31 2.75 19.11
CA PRO A 47 -8.53 1.29 19.11
C PRO A 47 -9.80 0.85 18.37
N ASN A 48 -10.89 1.58 18.53
CA ASN A 48 -12.15 1.28 17.84
C ASN A 48 -12.04 1.48 16.33
N ILE A 49 -11.27 2.48 15.87
CA ILE A 49 -11.02 2.73 14.45
C ILE A 49 -10.13 1.63 13.88
N LEU A 50 -9.04 1.26 14.56
CA LEU A 50 -8.18 0.15 14.13
C LEU A 50 -9.00 -1.14 13.98
N SER A 51 -9.81 -1.50 14.98
CA SER A 51 -10.64 -2.70 14.93
C SER A 51 -11.62 -2.68 13.75
N ALA A 52 -12.25 -1.53 13.48
CA ALA A 52 -13.16 -1.37 12.35
C ALA A 52 -12.43 -1.50 11.00
N ARG A 53 -11.21 -0.93 10.89
CA ARG A 53 -10.40 -1.01 9.66
C ARG A 53 -9.90 -2.43 9.39
N LEU A 54 -9.38 -3.09 10.41
CA LEU A 54 -8.95 -4.49 10.28
C LEU A 54 -10.08 -5.41 9.82
N ARG A 55 -11.30 -5.22 10.36
CA ARG A 55 -12.47 -5.98 9.90
C ARG A 55 -12.79 -5.71 8.43
N LYS A 56 -12.88 -4.43 8.06
CA LYS A 56 -13.18 -4.05 6.67
C LYS A 56 -12.14 -4.60 5.70
N LEU A 57 -10.86 -4.45 5.99
CA LEU A 57 -9.79 -4.96 5.13
C LEU A 57 -9.80 -6.49 5.02
N GLN A 58 -10.27 -7.21 6.05
CA GLN A 58 -10.50 -8.66 5.98
C GLN A 58 -11.69 -9.00 5.08
N GLU A 59 -12.81 -8.28 5.19
CA GLU A 59 -13.99 -8.43 4.34
C GLU A 59 -13.65 -8.17 2.88
N ASP A 60 -12.81 -7.18 2.61
CA ASP A 60 -12.34 -6.83 1.26
C ASP A 60 -11.23 -7.76 0.73
N GLY A 61 -10.78 -8.74 1.51
CA GLY A 61 -9.76 -9.71 1.11
C GLY A 61 -8.33 -9.14 1.02
N ILE A 62 -8.09 -7.97 1.62
CA ILE A 62 -6.78 -7.29 1.62
C ILE A 62 -5.84 -7.88 2.67
N LEU A 63 -6.37 -8.29 3.80
CA LEU A 63 -5.61 -8.94 4.86
C LEU A 63 -6.34 -10.14 5.44
N VAL A 64 -5.59 -10.99 6.13
CA VAL A 64 -6.11 -12.12 6.90
C VAL A 64 -5.57 -12.08 8.31
N SER A 65 -6.30 -12.67 9.26
CA SER A 65 -5.85 -12.87 10.62
C SER A 65 -5.63 -14.34 10.92
N SER A 66 -4.57 -14.64 11.63
CA SER A 66 -4.25 -15.99 12.11
C SER A 66 -4.15 -15.99 13.64
N PRO A 67 -4.73 -16.96 14.35
CA PRO A 67 -4.55 -17.06 15.79
C PRO A 67 -3.14 -17.54 16.09
N TYR A 68 -2.37 -16.78 16.88
CA TYR A 68 -1.05 -17.19 17.36
C TYR A 68 -1.07 -17.67 18.81
N SER A 69 -2.20 -17.46 19.53
CA SER A 69 -2.42 -17.97 20.89
C SER A 69 -3.84 -18.49 21.03
N LYS A 70 -3.99 -19.63 21.74
CA LYS A 70 -5.30 -20.26 21.99
C LYS A 70 -5.96 -19.76 23.27
N ARG A 71 -5.16 -19.36 24.28
CA ARG A 71 -5.67 -18.92 25.60
C ARG A 71 -4.78 -17.84 26.20
N PRO A 72 -5.20 -16.58 26.25
CA PRO A 72 -6.37 -16.02 25.55
C PRO A 72 -6.17 -16.03 24.03
N ARG A 73 -7.27 -16.04 23.28
CA ARG A 73 -7.21 -16.03 21.81
C ARG A 73 -6.67 -14.69 21.32
N ARG A 74 -5.54 -14.71 20.64
CA ARG A 74 -4.86 -13.53 20.10
C ARG A 74 -4.55 -13.75 18.62
N PHE A 75 -4.64 -12.68 17.84
CA PHE A 75 -4.48 -12.71 16.40
C PHE A 75 -3.27 -11.92 15.94
N GLU A 76 -2.66 -12.40 14.88
CA GLU A 76 -1.67 -11.72 14.07
C GLU A 76 -2.30 -11.45 12.70
N TYR A 77 -2.06 -10.26 12.17
CA TYR A 77 -2.59 -9.79 10.90
C TYR A 77 -1.49 -9.78 9.86
N ARG A 78 -1.80 -10.19 8.64
CA ARG A 78 -0.88 -10.15 7.50
C ARG A 78 -1.64 -9.80 6.23
N LEU A 79 -0.95 -9.22 5.26
CA LEU A 79 -1.51 -8.97 3.94
C LEU A 79 -1.74 -10.30 3.20
N THR A 80 -2.75 -10.31 2.34
CA THR A 80 -2.94 -11.31 1.29
C THR A 80 -2.09 -10.92 0.07
N ALA A 81 -2.02 -11.79 -0.95
CA ALA A 81 -1.39 -11.42 -2.22
C ALA A 81 -2.04 -10.18 -2.85
N GLU A 82 -3.36 -10.02 -2.70
CA GLU A 82 -4.10 -8.82 -3.13
C GLU A 82 -3.64 -7.57 -2.36
N GLY A 83 -3.44 -7.69 -1.04
CA GLY A 83 -2.92 -6.60 -0.22
C GLY A 83 -1.46 -6.26 -0.53
N GLU A 84 -0.62 -7.26 -0.77
CA GLU A 84 0.78 -7.06 -1.16
C GLU A 84 0.92 -6.37 -2.53
N ALA A 85 -0.01 -6.60 -3.45
CA ALA A 85 -0.04 -5.94 -4.75
C ALA A 85 -0.20 -4.40 -4.66
N LEU A 86 -0.65 -3.88 -3.50
CA LEU A 86 -0.72 -2.43 -3.25
C LEU A 86 0.63 -1.80 -2.88
N ALA A 87 1.66 -2.61 -2.63
CA ALA A 87 2.95 -2.13 -2.11
C ALA A 87 3.55 -1.01 -2.95
N ASP A 88 3.61 -1.18 -4.26
CA ASP A 88 4.22 -0.19 -5.15
C ASP A 88 3.39 1.08 -5.26
N ALA A 89 2.07 0.97 -5.29
CA ALA A 89 1.18 2.13 -5.27
C ALA A 89 1.35 2.94 -3.97
N LEU A 90 1.46 2.28 -2.82
CA LEU A 90 1.68 2.95 -1.53
C LEU A 90 3.06 3.60 -1.44
N ARG A 91 4.11 2.94 -1.95
CA ARG A 91 5.46 3.51 -2.04
C ARG A 91 5.48 4.76 -2.91
N LEU A 92 4.77 4.73 -4.05
CA LEU A 92 4.63 5.89 -4.93
C LEU A 92 3.91 7.06 -4.27
N LEU A 93 2.82 6.77 -3.55
CA LEU A 93 2.09 7.79 -2.79
C LEU A 93 2.97 8.40 -1.69
N ALA A 94 3.74 7.57 -0.99
CA ALA A 94 4.66 8.03 0.05
C ALA A 94 5.76 8.92 -0.52
N ASP A 95 6.38 8.51 -1.63
CA ASP A 95 7.42 9.30 -2.31
C ASP A 95 6.88 10.62 -2.86
N TRP A 96 5.72 10.59 -3.50
CA TRP A 96 5.03 11.80 -3.96
C TRP A 96 4.77 12.78 -2.81
N SER A 97 4.21 12.28 -1.71
CA SER A 97 3.92 13.09 -0.52
C SER A 97 5.21 13.67 0.09
N ALA A 98 6.26 12.86 0.19
CA ALA A 98 7.54 13.30 0.74
C ALA A 98 8.16 14.42 -0.11
N ARG A 99 8.15 14.29 -1.44
CA ARG A 99 8.71 15.32 -2.35
C ARG A 99 7.91 16.62 -2.37
N THR A 100 6.60 16.56 -2.13
CA THR A 100 5.73 17.74 -2.12
C THR A 100 5.66 18.42 -0.76
N SER A 101 6.21 17.82 0.28
CA SER A 101 6.31 18.44 1.61
C SER A 101 7.48 19.42 1.68
N GLU A 102 7.35 20.46 2.48
CA GLU A 102 8.38 21.48 2.67
C GLU A 102 9.66 20.86 3.22
N GLY A 103 10.79 20.99 2.51
CA GLY A 103 12.06 20.32 2.83
C GLY A 103 12.08 18.80 2.59
N GLY A 104 11.08 18.27 1.93
CA GLY A 104 10.92 16.84 1.70
C GLY A 104 12.01 16.25 0.80
N ARG A 105 12.45 15.05 1.15
CA ARG A 105 13.38 14.24 0.33
C ARG A 105 12.60 13.04 -0.23
N SER A 106 13.02 12.61 -1.43
CA SER A 106 12.48 11.38 -2.02
C SER A 106 12.59 10.20 -1.04
N GLN A 107 11.53 9.43 -0.95
CA GLN A 107 11.45 8.17 -0.20
C GLN A 107 11.55 6.96 -1.15
N ALA A 108 12.01 7.18 -2.39
CA ALA A 108 12.24 6.10 -3.33
C ALA A 108 13.21 5.07 -2.73
N PRO A 109 12.93 3.77 -2.88
CA PRO A 109 13.86 2.74 -2.48
C PRO A 109 15.19 2.92 -3.21
N SER A 110 16.29 2.60 -2.55
CA SER A 110 17.60 2.60 -3.17
C SER A 110 17.96 1.21 -3.69
N HIS A 111 18.69 1.15 -4.79
CA HIS A 111 19.23 -0.09 -5.30
C HIS A 111 20.34 -0.58 -4.37
N GLU A 112 20.20 -1.80 -3.84
CA GLU A 112 21.10 -2.33 -2.80
C GLU A 112 22.56 -2.40 -3.22
N ILE A 113 22.84 -2.58 -4.53
CA ILE A 113 24.21 -2.74 -5.05
C ILE A 113 24.93 -1.39 -5.21
N CYS A 114 24.24 -0.35 -5.71
CA CYS A 114 24.88 0.92 -6.04
C CYS A 114 24.40 2.10 -5.19
N GLY A 115 23.38 1.90 -4.32
CA GLY A 115 22.82 2.94 -3.47
C GLY A 115 22.03 4.02 -4.20
N SER A 116 21.87 3.92 -5.52
CA SER A 116 21.11 4.91 -6.30
C SER A 116 19.60 4.78 -6.04
N PRO A 117 18.86 5.91 -5.99
CA PRO A 117 17.41 5.86 -5.87
C PRO A 117 16.81 5.15 -7.08
N LEU A 118 15.82 4.29 -6.82
CA LEU A 118 15.07 3.63 -7.87
C LEU A 118 14.04 4.59 -8.47
N GLU A 119 13.90 4.54 -9.78
CA GLU A 119 12.88 5.28 -10.51
C GLU A 119 11.74 4.35 -10.91
N VAL A 120 10.50 4.85 -10.82
CA VAL A 120 9.33 4.11 -11.29
C VAL A 120 9.14 4.32 -12.78
N GLY A 121 8.81 3.23 -13.47
CA GLY A 121 8.51 3.28 -14.89
C GLY A 121 7.76 2.04 -15.34
N TRP A 122 6.97 2.19 -16.39
CA TRP A 122 6.31 1.08 -17.04
C TRP A 122 7.29 0.29 -17.88
N TRP A 123 7.23 -1.02 -17.75
CA TRP A 123 8.06 -1.96 -18.52
C TRP A 123 7.19 -2.74 -19.50
N CYS A 124 7.53 -2.71 -20.77
CA CYS A 124 6.90 -3.58 -21.77
C CYS A 124 7.66 -4.90 -21.86
N SER A 125 7.05 -5.98 -21.41
CA SER A 125 7.68 -7.31 -21.45
C SER A 125 7.90 -7.84 -22.87
N THR A 126 7.09 -7.42 -23.83
CA THR A 126 7.20 -7.83 -25.24
C THR A 126 8.36 -7.15 -25.96
N CYS A 127 8.53 -5.84 -25.75
CA CYS A 127 9.61 -5.06 -26.38
C CYS A 127 10.89 -5.07 -25.55
N ALA A 128 10.83 -5.55 -24.29
CA ALA A 128 11.89 -5.45 -23.31
C ALA A 128 12.44 -4.03 -23.13
N GLU A 129 11.52 -3.04 -23.14
CA GLU A 129 11.85 -1.61 -23.05
C GLU A 129 11.06 -0.91 -21.95
N ARG A 130 11.65 0.15 -21.43
CA ARG A 130 10.98 1.07 -20.51
C ARG A 130 10.10 2.04 -21.29
N VAL A 131 8.85 2.19 -20.91
CA VAL A 131 7.91 3.11 -21.57
C VAL A 131 7.90 4.43 -20.82
N ALA A 132 8.26 5.53 -21.51
CA ALA A 132 8.23 6.86 -20.91
C ALA A 132 6.79 7.30 -20.60
N THR A 133 6.58 7.78 -19.37
CA THR A 133 5.33 8.44 -18.99
C THR A 133 5.25 9.81 -19.68
N GLY A 134 4.46 9.95 -20.68
CA GLY A 134 4.28 11.22 -21.41
C GLY A 134 4.01 11.07 -22.90
N GLU A 135 4.37 9.97 -23.51
CA GLU A 135 3.87 9.63 -24.82
C GLU A 135 2.42 9.14 -24.69
N ASN A 136 1.57 9.75 -25.49
CA ASN A 136 0.11 9.68 -25.54
C ASN A 136 -0.39 8.22 -25.75
N ARG A 137 -0.15 7.32 -24.80
CA ARG A 137 -0.64 5.94 -24.80
C ARG A 137 -1.60 5.73 -23.66
N PRO A 138 -2.75 5.07 -23.91
CA PRO A 138 -3.68 4.74 -22.83
C PRO A 138 -2.97 3.90 -21.77
N ILE A 139 -3.19 4.24 -20.51
CA ILE A 139 -2.62 3.54 -19.35
C ILE A 139 -3.15 2.11 -19.24
N LEU A 140 -4.26 1.83 -19.91
CA LEU A 140 -4.87 0.50 -20.04
C LEU A 140 -5.31 0.32 -21.50
N ALA A 141 -4.78 -0.69 -22.13
CA ALA A 141 -5.32 -1.24 -23.39
C ALA A 141 -6.25 -2.39 -23.07
#